data_f3c7549edbab720d928c9d2a131ed3e9
#
_entry.id   f3c7549edbab720d928c9d2a131ed3e9
#
_cell.length_a   1.000
_cell.length_b   1.000
_cell.length_c   1.000
_cell.angle_alpha   90.00
_cell.angle_beta   90.00
_cell.angle_gamma   90.00
#
_symmetry.space_group_name_H-M   'P 1'
#
loop_
_entity.id
_entity.type
_entity.pdbx_description
1 polymer ?
#
loop_
_entity_poly.entity_id
_entity_poly.type
_entity_poly.pdbx_seq_one_letter_code
_entity_poly.pdbx_strand_id
1 'polypeptide(L)'
;QVQRECEGYECADIAGKGYVACISSILDGQRKNSGNLRVGFENLSISYREYSEYSTGIFGVEWISLDGKLDSLREIKTDEEIENIHIAESIGDKAFSHILEYLRPGITEKDVALELEYHMKKNGAEGLSFDTIAASGMNSSMPHAIPTDKTLNKGDFLTMDFGCIYEGYCSDMTRTVAIGKASDSMKYVYDTVLKAQTESMNMIKPGVRCNDVDAVARRIIADAGYGDCFGHGLGHSVGLFIHENPRFSPKCDDILKPGMVITVEPGIYIPGQFGVRIEDLVVVTEDGYRNLTGSEKKLIEI
;
A
#
# COMPACT_ATOMS: atom_id res chain seq x y z
N GLN A 1 -8.49 28.35 8.17
CA GLN A 1 -8.30 26.91 8.30
C GLN A 1 -6.81 26.62 8.56
N VAL A 2 -5.89 26.89 7.62
CA VAL A 2 -4.45 26.60 7.71
C VAL A 2 -3.82 27.11 9.02
N GLN A 3 -4.16 28.32 9.47
CA GLN A 3 -3.64 28.88 10.73
C GLN A 3 -4.07 28.12 12.01
N ARG A 4 -5.12 27.31 11.92
CA ARG A 4 -5.59 26.45 13.03
C ARG A 4 -5.04 25.04 12.98
N GLU A 5 -4.73 24.54 11.78
CA GLU A 5 -4.37 23.16 11.52
C GLU A 5 -2.85 22.97 11.31
N CYS A 6 -2.12 24.07 11.06
CA CYS A 6 -0.67 24.04 10.79
C CYS A 6 0.07 24.97 11.75
N GLU A 7 0.22 24.57 13.01
CA GLU A 7 1.05 25.32 13.97
C GLU A 7 2.52 25.30 13.55
N GLY A 8 3.21 26.43 13.68
CA GLY A 8 4.63 26.56 13.35
C GLY A 8 4.96 26.85 11.89
N TYR A 9 3.97 26.99 11.02
CA TYR A 9 4.15 27.33 9.61
C TYR A 9 3.77 28.78 9.30
N GLU A 10 4.56 29.43 8.43
CA GLU A 10 4.17 30.71 7.85
C GLU A 10 3.26 30.49 6.64
N CYS A 11 2.10 31.13 6.66
CA CYS A 11 1.14 31.06 5.57
C CYS A 11 1.34 32.20 4.57
N ALA A 12 1.60 31.86 3.31
CA ALA A 12 1.63 32.83 2.22
C ALA A 12 0.28 32.85 1.49
N ASP A 13 -0.41 33.98 1.48
CA ASP A 13 -1.65 34.17 0.73
C ASP A 13 -1.34 34.33 -0.76
N ILE A 14 -1.81 33.37 -1.57
CA ILE A 14 -1.67 33.37 -3.03
C ILE A 14 -2.81 34.08 -3.75
N ALA A 15 -3.86 34.53 -3.02
CA ALA A 15 -5.01 35.19 -3.62
C ALA A 15 -4.60 36.45 -4.37
N GLY A 16 -4.92 36.54 -5.66
CA GLY A 16 -4.60 37.65 -6.53
C GLY A 16 -3.16 37.74 -7.02
N LYS A 17 -2.22 36.96 -6.51
CA LYS A 17 -0.80 36.99 -6.92
C LYS A 17 -0.36 35.72 -7.65
N GLY A 18 -0.93 34.55 -7.30
CA GLY A 18 -0.54 33.25 -7.82
C GLY A 18 0.75 32.68 -7.21
N TYR A 19 1.02 31.42 -7.46
CA TYR A 19 2.16 30.67 -6.89
C TYR A 19 3.52 31.26 -7.30
N VAL A 20 3.72 31.58 -8.60
CA VAL A 20 4.99 32.10 -9.12
C VAL A 20 5.41 33.37 -8.38
N ALA A 21 4.50 34.33 -8.23
CA ALA A 21 4.80 35.60 -7.55
C ALA A 21 5.05 35.41 -6.05
N CYS A 22 4.30 34.54 -5.39
CA CYS A 22 4.51 34.21 -3.97
C CYS A 22 5.85 33.55 -3.73
N ILE A 23 6.19 32.51 -4.47
CA ILE A 23 7.46 31.78 -4.37
C ILE A 23 8.62 32.74 -4.68
N SER A 24 8.52 33.56 -5.74
CA SER A 24 9.55 34.54 -6.08
C SER A 24 9.80 35.52 -4.93
N SER A 25 8.73 36.03 -4.30
CA SER A 25 8.83 36.94 -3.16
C SER A 25 9.53 36.31 -1.93
N ILE A 26 9.24 35.06 -1.64
CA ILE A 26 9.89 34.29 -0.56
C ILE A 26 11.37 34.11 -0.87
N LEU A 27 11.70 33.72 -2.09
CA LEU A 27 13.09 33.50 -2.53
C LEU A 27 13.89 34.80 -2.60
N ASP A 28 13.28 35.94 -2.96
CA ASP A 28 13.94 37.26 -2.96
C ASP A 28 14.38 37.68 -1.57
N GLY A 29 13.66 37.28 -0.53
CA GLY A 29 14.07 37.47 0.86
C GLY A 29 15.36 36.70 1.22
N GLN A 30 15.61 35.58 0.58
CA GLN A 30 16.80 34.74 0.79
C GLN A 30 18.00 35.17 -0.05
N ARG A 31 17.80 35.93 -1.12
CA ARG A 31 18.88 36.39 -2.04
C ARG A 31 19.82 37.44 -1.46
N LYS A 32 19.51 38.05 -0.34
CA LYS A 32 20.24 39.21 0.21
C LYS A 32 21.76 38.98 0.45
N ASN A 33 22.24 37.73 0.42
CA ASN A 33 23.63 37.37 0.72
C ASN A 33 24.31 36.37 -0.24
N SER A 34 23.69 35.91 -1.30
CA SER A 34 24.29 34.91 -2.21
C SER A 34 23.75 35.02 -3.63
N GLY A 35 24.57 34.70 -4.63
CA GLY A 35 24.19 34.69 -6.05
C GLY A 35 22.96 33.83 -6.38
N ASN A 36 22.99 33.04 -7.45
CA ASN A 36 21.88 32.16 -7.81
C ASN A 36 21.55 31.21 -6.66
N LEU A 37 20.26 31.18 -6.28
CA LEU A 37 19.73 30.22 -5.30
C LEU A 37 19.60 28.83 -5.93
N ARG A 38 19.93 27.80 -5.17
CA ARG A 38 19.66 26.41 -5.53
C ARG A 38 18.34 25.99 -4.85
N VAL A 39 17.34 25.64 -5.65
CA VAL A 39 16.00 25.23 -5.14
C VAL A 39 15.74 23.82 -5.59
N GLY A 40 15.57 22.92 -4.61
CA GLY A 40 15.17 21.54 -4.86
C GLY A 40 13.68 21.44 -5.17
N PHE A 41 13.32 20.50 -6.03
CA PHE A 41 11.93 20.16 -6.31
C PHE A 41 11.73 18.65 -6.45
N GLU A 42 10.56 18.17 -6.11
CA GLU A 42 10.17 16.77 -6.22
C GLU A 42 9.65 16.49 -7.64
N ASN A 43 10.52 16.00 -8.50
CA ASN A 43 10.24 15.75 -9.90
C ASN A 43 9.20 14.64 -10.16
N LEU A 44 8.89 13.82 -9.16
CA LEU A 44 7.84 12.80 -9.22
C LEU A 44 6.45 13.34 -8.83
N SER A 45 6.40 14.49 -8.14
CA SER A 45 5.15 15.09 -7.63
C SER A 45 4.71 16.31 -8.42
N ILE A 46 5.66 17.15 -8.88
CA ILE A 46 5.35 18.33 -9.66
C ILE A 46 4.97 17.98 -11.11
N SER A 47 3.90 18.56 -11.62
CA SER A 47 3.56 18.40 -13.03
C SER A 47 4.54 19.14 -13.94
N TYR A 48 4.69 18.69 -15.20
CA TYR A 48 5.50 19.40 -16.20
C TYR A 48 5.05 20.85 -16.38
N ARG A 49 3.74 21.12 -16.29
CA ARG A 49 3.18 22.47 -16.39
C ARG A 49 3.67 23.36 -15.24
N GLU A 50 3.55 22.91 -14.00
CA GLU A 50 4.00 23.65 -12.83
C GLU A 50 5.50 23.92 -12.87
N TYR A 51 6.30 22.87 -13.18
CA TYR A 51 7.74 23.04 -13.35
C TYR A 51 8.07 24.09 -14.43
N SER A 52 7.39 24.04 -15.57
CA SER A 52 7.58 25.01 -16.66
C SER A 52 7.21 26.45 -16.22
N GLU A 53 6.09 26.62 -15.53
CA GLU A 53 5.64 27.91 -15.02
C GLU A 53 6.64 28.48 -13.98
N TYR A 54 7.12 27.65 -13.06
CA TYR A 54 8.08 28.09 -12.03
C TYR A 54 9.46 28.38 -12.62
N SER A 55 9.97 27.50 -13.46
CA SER A 55 11.31 27.64 -14.05
C SER A 55 11.43 28.83 -15.02
N THR A 56 10.33 29.21 -15.68
CA THR A 56 10.29 30.37 -16.59
C THR A 56 9.88 31.67 -15.89
N GLY A 57 9.11 31.58 -14.80
CA GLY A 57 8.57 32.76 -14.10
C GLY A 57 9.41 33.21 -12.91
N ILE A 58 10.32 32.38 -12.39
CA ILE A 58 11.16 32.69 -11.23
C ILE A 58 12.63 32.74 -11.67
N PHE A 59 13.19 33.93 -11.72
CA PHE A 59 14.55 34.16 -12.21
C PHE A 59 15.63 34.02 -11.13
N GLY A 60 16.87 33.75 -11.54
CA GLY A 60 18.04 33.65 -10.63
C GLY A 60 17.96 32.45 -9.68
N VAL A 61 17.36 31.36 -10.14
CA VAL A 61 17.24 30.08 -9.44
C VAL A 61 17.81 28.97 -10.31
N GLU A 62 18.62 28.13 -9.72
CA GLU A 62 19.02 26.81 -10.25
C GLU A 62 18.07 25.77 -9.68
N TRP A 63 17.21 25.21 -10.52
CA TRP A 63 16.26 24.17 -10.14
C TRP A 63 16.94 22.80 -10.10
N ILE A 64 16.90 22.13 -8.94
CA ILE A 64 17.55 20.85 -8.72
C ILE A 64 16.51 19.78 -8.46
N SER A 65 16.47 18.75 -9.32
CA SER A 65 15.65 17.57 -9.05
C SER A 65 16.15 16.84 -7.81
N LEU A 66 15.24 16.51 -6.91
CA LEU A 66 15.55 15.78 -5.68
C LEU A 66 15.52 14.25 -5.88
N ASP A 67 14.98 13.77 -7.02
CA ASP A 67 14.99 12.36 -7.43
C ASP A 67 14.60 11.38 -6.31
N GLY A 68 13.52 11.68 -5.59
CA GLY A 68 13.03 10.85 -4.48
C GLY A 68 13.86 10.93 -3.19
N LYS A 69 14.84 11.83 -3.09
CA LYS A 69 15.67 11.98 -1.86
C LYS A 69 14.85 12.31 -0.61
N LEU A 70 13.72 13.01 -0.76
CA LEU A 70 12.83 13.28 0.37
C LEU A 70 12.04 12.02 0.77
N ASP A 71 11.79 11.12 -0.16
CA ASP A 71 11.08 9.87 0.12
C ASP A 71 11.85 8.98 1.10
N SER A 72 13.19 9.03 1.04
CA SER A 72 14.04 8.27 1.99
C SER A 72 13.86 8.70 3.45
N LEU A 73 13.38 9.92 3.72
CA LEU A 73 13.06 10.38 5.07
C LEU A 73 11.85 9.65 5.67
N ARG A 74 10.98 9.09 4.82
CA ARG A 74 9.77 8.35 5.21
C ARG A 74 9.97 6.84 5.28
N GLU A 75 11.12 6.32 4.83
CA GLU A 75 11.38 4.87 4.83
C GLU A 75 11.40 4.29 6.25
N ILE A 76 12.00 5.01 7.20
CA ILE A 76 12.10 4.60 8.61
C ILE A 76 11.02 5.35 9.39
N LYS A 77 10.04 4.63 9.88
CA LYS A 77 8.95 5.17 10.68
C LYS A 77 9.35 5.29 12.14
N THR A 78 8.90 6.34 12.79
CA THR A 78 8.97 6.50 14.24
C THR A 78 7.98 5.56 14.93
N ASP A 79 8.09 5.39 16.25
CA ASP A 79 7.16 4.56 17.00
C ASP A 79 5.71 5.08 16.92
N GLU A 80 5.52 6.40 16.87
CA GLU A 80 4.20 7.04 16.71
C GLU A 80 3.60 6.76 15.33
N GLU A 81 4.39 6.87 14.27
CA GLU A 81 3.96 6.55 12.90
C GLU A 81 3.60 5.07 12.76
N ILE A 82 4.40 4.17 13.36
CA ILE A 82 4.11 2.73 13.39
C ILE A 82 2.80 2.44 14.14
N GLU A 83 2.54 3.15 15.24
CA GLU A 83 1.31 2.98 15.99
C GLU A 83 0.08 3.46 15.20
N ASN A 84 0.18 4.58 14.48
CA ASN A 84 -0.90 5.06 13.61
C ASN A 84 -1.20 4.06 12.47
N ILE A 85 -0.16 3.51 11.85
CA ILE A 85 -0.30 2.46 10.84
C ILE A 85 -0.96 1.21 11.45
N HIS A 86 -0.54 0.80 12.65
CA HIS A 86 -1.12 -0.36 13.34
C HIS A 86 -2.59 -0.14 13.72
N ILE A 87 -2.98 1.06 14.12
CA ILE A 87 -4.39 1.39 14.37
C ILE A 87 -5.19 1.31 13.06
N ALA A 88 -4.68 1.87 11.96
CA ALA A 88 -5.31 1.76 10.64
C ALA A 88 -5.48 0.29 10.23
N GLU A 89 -4.46 -0.55 10.42
CA GLU A 89 -4.50 -1.99 10.14
C GLU A 89 -5.52 -2.71 11.03
N SER A 90 -5.59 -2.36 12.31
CA SER A 90 -6.57 -2.92 13.27
C SER A 90 -8.02 -2.56 12.91
N ILE A 91 -8.26 -1.42 12.25
CA ILE A 91 -9.57 -1.07 11.68
C ILE A 91 -9.90 -2.03 10.52
N GLY A 92 -8.92 -2.34 9.67
CA GLY A 92 -9.04 -3.35 8.62
C GLY A 92 -9.35 -4.75 9.18
N ASP A 93 -8.65 -5.18 10.22
CA ASP A 93 -8.91 -6.46 10.91
C ASP A 93 -10.35 -6.57 11.43
N LYS A 94 -10.88 -5.48 11.99
CA LYS A 94 -12.29 -5.44 12.44
C LYS A 94 -13.25 -5.50 11.26
N ALA A 95 -12.93 -4.83 10.17
CA ALA A 95 -13.74 -4.89 8.95
C ALA A 95 -13.72 -6.29 8.34
N PHE A 96 -12.57 -6.99 8.34
CA PHE A 96 -12.50 -8.38 7.93
C PHE A 96 -13.35 -9.30 8.81
N SER A 97 -13.24 -9.17 10.12
CA SER A 97 -14.05 -9.97 11.05
C SER A 97 -15.54 -9.75 10.84
N HIS A 98 -15.95 -8.50 10.61
CA HIS A 98 -17.35 -8.15 10.32
C HIS A 98 -17.82 -8.71 8.99
N ILE A 99 -17.01 -8.60 7.92
CA ILE A 99 -17.43 -9.03 6.59
C ILE A 99 -17.70 -10.53 6.53
N LEU A 100 -16.97 -11.35 7.30
CA LEU A 100 -17.19 -12.80 7.37
C LEU A 100 -18.62 -13.16 7.80
N GLU A 101 -19.26 -12.34 8.64
CA GLU A 101 -20.66 -12.53 9.06
C GLU A 101 -21.66 -12.05 8.00
N TYR A 102 -21.23 -11.12 7.14
CA TYR A 102 -22.07 -10.52 6.09
C TYR A 102 -22.09 -11.38 4.82
N LEU A 103 -20.97 -12.07 4.51
CA LEU A 103 -20.78 -12.83 3.28
C LEU A 103 -21.77 -13.99 3.16
N ARG A 104 -22.41 -14.08 1.99
CA ARG A 104 -23.31 -15.17 1.59
C ARG A 104 -23.46 -15.23 0.07
N PRO A 105 -23.80 -16.38 -0.51
CA PRO A 105 -24.14 -16.45 -1.93
C PRO A 105 -25.24 -15.45 -2.30
N GLY A 106 -25.12 -14.84 -3.47
CA GLY A 106 -26.12 -13.94 -4.06
C GLY A 106 -25.92 -12.45 -3.79
N ILE A 107 -25.07 -12.03 -2.84
CA ILE A 107 -24.64 -10.62 -2.75
C ILE A 107 -23.60 -10.33 -3.83
N THR A 108 -23.47 -9.08 -4.24
CA THR A 108 -22.53 -8.68 -5.29
C THR A 108 -21.13 -8.36 -4.73
N GLU A 109 -20.12 -8.35 -5.60
CA GLU A 109 -18.76 -7.86 -5.26
C GLU A 109 -18.82 -6.42 -4.76
N LYS A 110 -19.67 -5.57 -5.37
CA LYS A 110 -19.91 -4.18 -4.91
C LYS A 110 -20.49 -4.11 -3.51
N ASP A 111 -21.46 -5.00 -3.18
CA ASP A 111 -22.01 -5.04 -1.82
C ASP A 111 -20.93 -5.36 -0.79
N VAL A 112 -20.00 -6.27 -1.12
CA VAL A 112 -18.86 -6.61 -0.26
C VAL A 112 -17.94 -5.42 -0.07
N ALA A 113 -17.54 -4.75 -1.16
CA ALA A 113 -16.66 -3.58 -1.09
C ALA A 113 -17.31 -2.46 -0.25
N LEU A 114 -18.57 -2.13 -0.52
CA LEU A 114 -19.29 -1.09 0.21
C LEU A 114 -19.43 -1.40 1.70
N GLU A 115 -19.65 -2.65 2.07
CA GLU A 115 -19.77 -3.05 3.48
C GLU A 115 -18.42 -2.95 4.21
N LEU A 116 -17.32 -3.36 3.57
CA LEU A 116 -15.95 -3.16 4.10
C LEU A 116 -15.65 -1.68 4.33
N GLU A 117 -15.87 -0.85 3.33
CA GLU A 117 -15.63 0.60 3.38
C GLU A 117 -16.48 1.29 4.45
N TYR A 118 -17.78 0.94 4.51
CA TYR A 118 -18.67 1.46 5.53
C TYR A 118 -18.18 1.08 6.94
N HIS A 119 -17.77 -0.17 7.13
CA HIS A 119 -17.31 -0.64 8.44
C HIS A 119 -16.01 0.05 8.86
N MET A 120 -15.03 0.19 7.95
CA MET A 120 -13.80 0.92 8.23
C MET A 120 -14.06 2.37 8.63
N LYS A 121 -14.87 3.10 7.85
CA LYS A 121 -15.24 4.50 8.16
C LYS A 121 -15.99 4.64 9.48
N LYS A 122 -16.91 3.71 9.77
CA LYS A 122 -17.64 3.70 11.03
C LYS A 122 -16.75 3.47 12.26
N ASN A 123 -15.62 2.78 12.07
CA ASN A 123 -14.67 2.46 13.13
C ASN A 123 -13.46 3.41 13.22
N GLY A 124 -13.53 4.59 12.58
CA GLY A 124 -12.58 5.67 12.79
C GLY A 124 -11.63 5.93 11.62
N ALA A 125 -11.79 5.25 10.47
CA ALA A 125 -11.01 5.57 9.30
C ALA A 125 -11.36 6.96 8.73
N GLU A 126 -10.37 7.77 8.43
CA GLU A 126 -10.50 9.09 7.77
C GLU A 126 -10.91 8.94 6.29
N GLY A 127 -10.40 7.89 5.66
CA GLY A 127 -10.62 7.56 4.26
C GLY A 127 -10.16 6.15 3.94
N LEU A 128 -10.20 5.80 2.66
CA LEU A 128 -9.61 4.57 2.15
C LEU A 128 -8.16 4.84 1.74
N SER A 129 -7.28 3.87 1.93
CA SER A 129 -5.90 3.94 1.43
C SER A 129 -5.86 3.85 -0.10
N PHE A 130 -6.79 3.10 -0.67
CA PHE A 130 -6.97 2.85 -2.11
C PHE A 130 -8.39 2.33 -2.36
N ASP A 131 -8.77 2.20 -3.63
CA ASP A 131 -10.08 1.64 -4.02
C ASP A 131 -10.15 0.16 -3.64
N THR A 132 -11.13 -0.21 -2.82
CA THR A 132 -11.33 -1.58 -2.32
C THR A 132 -11.48 -2.58 -3.47
N ILE A 133 -10.72 -3.67 -3.43
CA ILE A 133 -10.87 -4.81 -4.33
C ILE A 133 -11.76 -5.84 -3.63
N ALA A 134 -12.82 -6.28 -4.30
CA ALA A 134 -13.60 -7.45 -3.94
C ALA A 134 -13.88 -8.24 -5.22
N ALA A 135 -13.14 -9.31 -5.43
CA ALA A 135 -13.12 -10.05 -6.70
C ALA A 135 -13.42 -11.52 -6.48
N SER A 136 -14.45 -12.04 -7.14
CA SER A 136 -14.92 -13.41 -6.91
C SER A 136 -14.82 -14.31 -8.14
N GLY A 137 -14.57 -15.61 -7.94
CA GLY A 137 -14.42 -16.60 -9.01
C GLY A 137 -13.40 -16.15 -10.06
N MET A 138 -13.77 -16.08 -11.34
CA MET A 138 -12.84 -15.66 -12.41
C MET A 138 -12.31 -14.24 -12.23
N ASN A 139 -13.07 -13.31 -11.61
CA ASN A 139 -12.59 -11.96 -11.39
C ASN A 139 -11.39 -11.93 -10.45
N SER A 140 -11.29 -12.86 -9.49
CA SER A 140 -10.14 -12.96 -8.59
C SER A 140 -8.82 -13.31 -9.31
N SER A 141 -8.88 -13.79 -10.56
CA SER A 141 -7.67 -13.99 -11.37
C SER A 141 -7.03 -12.68 -11.88
N MET A 142 -7.66 -11.54 -11.62
CA MET A 142 -7.13 -10.22 -11.95
C MET A 142 -6.64 -9.52 -10.68
N PRO A 143 -5.32 -9.27 -10.53
CA PRO A 143 -4.76 -8.68 -9.30
C PRO A 143 -5.41 -7.36 -8.87
N HIS A 144 -5.77 -6.52 -9.84
CA HIS A 144 -6.38 -5.20 -9.63
C HIS A 144 -7.82 -5.15 -10.15
N ALA A 145 -8.61 -6.18 -9.84
CA ALA A 145 -10.01 -6.25 -10.25
C ALA A 145 -10.84 -5.15 -9.58
N ILE A 146 -11.69 -4.49 -10.34
CA ILE A 146 -12.68 -3.55 -9.80
C ILE A 146 -13.94 -4.33 -9.44
N PRO A 147 -14.56 -4.11 -8.26
CA PRO A 147 -15.79 -4.75 -7.85
C PRO A 147 -16.93 -4.53 -8.86
N THR A 148 -17.61 -5.61 -9.24
CA THR A 148 -18.66 -5.61 -10.25
C THR A 148 -20.02 -5.98 -9.65
N ASP A 149 -21.08 -6.00 -10.50
CA ASP A 149 -22.41 -6.52 -10.13
C ASP A 149 -22.46 -8.06 -10.17
N LYS A 150 -21.31 -8.75 -10.36
CA LYS A 150 -21.24 -10.22 -10.26
C LYS A 150 -21.60 -10.65 -8.84
N THR A 151 -22.53 -11.58 -8.76
CA THR A 151 -22.92 -12.19 -7.48
C THR A 151 -21.92 -13.28 -7.05
N LEU A 152 -21.73 -13.40 -5.75
CA LEU A 152 -20.95 -14.47 -5.15
C LEU A 152 -21.65 -15.81 -5.33
N ASN A 153 -20.94 -16.83 -5.81
CA ASN A 153 -21.48 -18.17 -6.01
C ASN A 153 -20.75 -19.19 -5.12
N LYS A 154 -21.46 -20.25 -4.73
CA LYS A 154 -20.82 -21.37 -4.05
C LYS A 154 -19.75 -21.99 -4.94
N GLY A 155 -18.56 -22.18 -4.37
CA GLY A 155 -17.37 -22.68 -5.08
C GLY A 155 -16.46 -21.57 -5.62
N ASP A 156 -16.83 -20.28 -5.47
CA ASP A 156 -15.94 -19.18 -5.80
C ASP A 156 -14.93 -18.92 -4.67
N PHE A 157 -13.70 -18.54 -5.01
CA PHE A 157 -12.89 -17.71 -4.12
C PHE A 157 -13.36 -16.27 -4.20
N LEU A 158 -13.27 -15.57 -3.10
CA LEU A 158 -13.43 -14.13 -2.98
C LEU A 158 -12.14 -13.55 -2.40
N THR A 159 -11.40 -12.81 -3.20
CA THR A 159 -10.24 -12.03 -2.76
C THR A 159 -10.72 -10.62 -2.42
N MET A 160 -10.44 -10.20 -1.20
CA MET A 160 -10.74 -8.87 -0.67
C MET A 160 -9.42 -8.21 -0.31
N ASP A 161 -9.13 -7.06 -0.92
CA ASP A 161 -7.95 -6.25 -0.70
C ASP A 161 -8.40 -4.83 -0.38
N PHE A 162 -8.06 -4.37 0.82
CA PHE A 162 -8.60 -3.14 1.38
C PHE A 162 -7.69 -2.59 2.47
N GLY A 163 -7.75 -1.28 2.62
CA GLY A 163 -7.03 -0.56 3.64
C GLY A 163 -7.65 0.79 3.91
N CYS A 164 -7.29 1.40 5.01
CA CYS A 164 -7.82 2.69 5.41
C CYS A 164 -6.73 3.63 5.93
N ILE A 165 -7.10 4.90 6.08
CA ILE A 165 -6.24 5.96 6.59
C ILE A 165 -6.66 6.28 8.02
N TYR A 166 -5.67 6.34 8.93
CA TYR A 166 -5.81 6.82 10.29
C TYR A 166 -4.67 7.78 10.63
N GLU A 167 -4.99 8.97 11.12
CA GLU A 167 -4.02 10.07 11.37
C GLU A 167 -3.06 10.29 10.19
N GLY A 168 -3.62 10.23 8.96
CA GLY A 168 -2.89 10.38 7.70
C GLY A 168 -2.10 9.16 7.23
N TYR A 169 -2.02 8.07 7.99
CA TYR A 169 -1.24 6.86 7.66
C TYR A 169 -2.11 5.77 7.07
N CYS A 170 -1.60 5.15 6.00
CA CYS A 170 -2.27 4.08 5.25
C CYS A 170 -2.06 2.71 5.92
N SER A 171 -3.10 1.87 5.87
CA SER A 171 -3.00 0.42 6.06
C SER A 171 -3.29 -0.34 4.77
N ASP A 172 -2.95 -1.64 4.76
CA ASP A 172 -3.08 -2.50 3.58
C ASP A 172 -3.15 -3.98 3.98
N MET A 173 -4.20 -4.66 3.57
CA MET A 173 -4.34 -6.09 3.81
C MET A 173 -5.18 -6.79 2.76
N THR A 174 -4.78 -8.00 2.39
CA THR A 174 -5.57 -8.89 1.54
C THR A 174 -5.92 -10.20 2.25
N ARG A 175 -7.17 -10.63 2.11
CA ARG A 175 -7.63 -11.96 2.47
C ARG A 175 -8.44 -12.57 1.34
N THR A 176 -8.21 -13.87 1.12
CA THR A 176 -9.04 -14.67 0.21
C THR A 176 -9.81 -15.71 1.01
N VAL A 177 -11.13 -15.80 0.78
CA VAL A 177 -12.02 -16.78 1.41
C VAL A 177 -12.75 -17.60 0.34
N ALA A 178 -13.27 -18.77 0.70
CA ALA A 178 -14.11 -19.57 -0.20
C ALA A 178 -15.59 -19.38 0.15
N ILE A 179 -16.42 -19.13 -0.84
CA ILE A 179 -17.87 -19.14 -0.72
C ILE A 179 -18.37 -20.58 -0.86
N GLY A 180 -18.74 -21.19 0.24
CA GLY A 180 -18.96 -22.64 0.31
C GLY A 180 -17.65 -23.41 0.39
N LYS A 181 -17.60 -24.62 -0.16
CA LYS A 181 -16.42 -25.48 -0.11
C LYS A 181 -15.46 -25.23 -1.28
N ALA A 182 -14.20 -25.00 -0.96
CA ALA A 182 -13.12 -24.96 -1.93
C ALA A 182 -12.82 -26.37 -2.48
N SER A 183 -12.53 -26.46 -3.77
CA SER A 183 -12.02 -27.69 -4.40
C SER A 183 -10.59 -28.02 -3.92
N ASP A 184 -10.13 -29.25 -4.15
CA ASP A 184 -8.77 -29.65 -3.79
C ASP A 184 -7.71 -28.82 -4.53
N SER A 185 -7.97 -28.44 -5.79
CA SER A 185 -7.07 -27.56 -6.55
C SER A 185 -7.01 -26.15 -5.97
N MET A 186 -8.15 -25.59 -5.53
CA MET A 186 -8.20 -24.30 -4.86
C MET A 186 -7.43 -24.32 -3.53
N LYS A 187 -7.61 -25.37 -2.73
CA LYS A 187 -6.88 -25.55 -1.47
C LYS A 187 -5.37 -25.64 -1.70
N TYR A 188 -4.95 -26.40 -2.72
CA TYR A 188 -3.53 -26.50 -3.05
C TYR A 188 -2.90 -25.16 -3.43
N VAL A 189 -3.60 -24.36 -4.24
CA VAL A 189 -3.14 -23.00 -4.61
C VAL A 189 -3.11 -22.10 -3.39
N TYR A 190 -4.15 -22.12 -2.55
CA TYR A 190 -4.21 -21.34 -1.33
C TYR A 190 -3.05 -21.65 -0.37
N ASP A 191 -2.81 -22.95 -0.11
CA ASP A 191 -1.73 -23.41 0.76
C ASP A 191 -0.34 -23.05 0.20
N THR A 192 -0.21 -23.03 -1.14
CA THR A 192 1.03 -22.59 -1.80
C THR A 192 1.29 -21.11 -1.55
N VAL A 193 0.27 -20.24 -1.70
CA VAL A 193 0.37 -18.81 -1.43
C VAL A 193 0.64 -18.55 0.05
N LEU A 194 -0.07 -19.23 0.95
CA LEU A 194 0.14 -19.10 2.39
C LEU A 194 1.56 -19.52 2.80
N LYS A 195 2.08 -20.61 2.22
CA LYS A 195 3.47 -21.04 2.43
C LYS A 195 4.45 -19.99 1.91
N ALA A 196 4.23 -19.48 0.71
CA ALA A 196 5.09 -18.45 0.12
C ALA A 196 5.14 -17.19 0.99
N GLN A 197 3.99 -16.73 1.50
CA GLN A 197 3.88 -15.59 2.39
C GLN A 197 4.61 -15.83 3.72
N THR A 198 4.34 -16.96 4.37
CA THR A 198 4.94 -17.31 5.67
C THR A 198 6.46 -17.44 5.58
N GLU A 199 6.98 -18.13 4.57
CA GLU A 199 8.43 -18.32 4.40
C GLU A 199 9.14 -17.00 4.02
N SER A 200 8.48 -16.13 3.26
CA SER A 200 9.02 -14.79 2.97
C SER A 200 9.06 -13.92 4.24
N MET A 201 8.01 -13.94 5.06
CA MET A 201 8.02 -13.24 6.35
C MET A 201 9.16 -13.72 7.25
N ASN A 202 9.43 -15.02 7.31
CA ASN A 202 10.51 -15.62 8.11
C ASN A 202 11.91 -15.14 7.68
N MET A 203 12.06 -14.59 6.46
CA MET A 203 13.31 -14.00 5.99
C MET A 203 13.53 -12.57 6.46
N ILE A 204 12.47 -11.89 6.94
CA ILE A 204 12.50 -10.46 7.25
C ILE A 204 13.29 -10.22 8.54
N LYS A 205 14.42 -9.52 8.39
CA LYS A 205 15.23 -8.98 9.49
C LYS A 205 16.19 -7.91 8.97
N PRO A 206 16.76 -7.07 9.82
CA PRO A 206 17.75 -6.10 9.41
C PRO A 206 18.93 -6.73 8.65
N GLY A 207 19.38 -6.05 7.61
CA GLY A 207 20.51 -6.49 6.78
C GLY A 207 20.15 -7.41 5.61
N VAL A 208 18.94 -7.92 5.53
CA VAL A 208 18.44 -8.72 4.38
C VAL A 208 18.10 -7.78 3.23
N ARG A 209 18.37 -8.19 1.99
CA ARG A 209 17.96 -7.45 0.79
C ARG A 209 16.50 -7.69 0.44
N CYS A 210 15.83 -6.66 -0.03
CA CYS A 210 14.42 -6.73 -0.43
C CYS A 210 14.17 -7.76 -1.57
N ASN A 211 15.09 -7.86 -2.54
CA ASN A 211 14.98 -8.86 -3.62
C ASN A 211 15.18 -10.31 -3.13
N ASP A 212 15.95 -10.53 -2.06
CA ASP A 212 16.12 -11.87 -1.49
C ASP A 212 14.82 -12.34 -0.82
N VAL A 213 14.06 -11.44 -0.18
CA VAL A 213 12.74 -11.75 0.39
C VAL A 213 11.73 -12.08 -0.72
N ASP A 214 11.66 -11.27 -1.78
CA ASP A 214 10.83 -11.54 -2.96
C ASP A 214 11.16 -12.89 -3.62
N ALA A 215 12.44 -13.22 -3.73
CA ALA A 215 12.89 -14.48 -4.35
C ALA A 215 12.40 -15.73 -3.62
N VAL A 216 12.15 -15.67 -2.31
CA VAL A 216 11.59 -16.81 -1.55
C VAL A 216 10.20 -17.15 -2.05
N ALA A 217 9.30 -16.15 -2.13
CA ALA A 217 7.93 -16.37 -2.61
C ALA A 217 7.92 -16.87 -4.06
N ARG A 218 8.69 -16.21 -4.94
CA ARG A 218 8.77 -16.61 -6.35
C ARG A 218 9.21 -18.03 -6.54
N ARG A 219 10.22 -18.48 -5.81
CA ARG A 219 10.71 -19.86 -5.89
C ARG A 219 9.63 -20.82 -5.46
N ILE A 220 8.97 -20.62 -4.31
CA ILE A 220 7.92 -21.52 -3.80
C ILE A 220 6.77 -21.63 -4.81
N ILE A 221 6.33 -20.50 -5.37
CA ILE A 221 5.26 -20.45 -6.36
C ILE A 221 5.68 -21.13 -7.67
N ALA A 222 6.92 -20.91 -8.12
CA ALA A 222 7.46 -21.54 -9.33
C ALA A 222 7.64 -23.06 -9.17
N ASP A 223 8.15 -23.51 -8.03
CA ASP A 223 8.32 -24.94 -7.72
C ASP A 223 6.98 -25.69 -7.67
N ALA A 224 5.88 -24.97 -7.32
CA ALA A 224 4.52 -25.50 -7.37
C ALA A 224 3.90 -25.48 -8.78
N GLY A 225 4.61 -24.99 -9.80
CA GLY A 225 4.17 -24.94 -11.19
C GLY A 225 3.39 -23.69 -11.59
N TYR A 226 3.39 -22.63 -10.75
CA TYR A 226 2.64 -21.38 -10.96
C TYR A 226 3.53 -20.15 -11.18
N GLY A 227 4.79 -20.31 -11.59
CA GLY A 227 5.74 -19.21 -11.74
C GLY A 227 5.24 -18.07 -12.62
N ASP A 228 4.56 -18.39 -13.72
CA ASP A 228 3.98 -17.40 -14.64
C ASP A 228 2.68 -16.76 -14.14
N CYS A 229 2.16 -17.24 -13.00
CA CYS A 229 0.92 -16.75 -12.37
C CYS A 229 1.17 -15.74 -11.23
N PHE A 230 2.42 -15.34 -10.97
CA PHE A 230 2.80 -14.33 -9.97
C PHE A 230 3.50 -13.16 -10.67
N GLY A 231 2.70 -12.18 -11.10
CA GLY A 231 3.13 -11.11 -12.01
C GLY A 231 3.56 -9.80 -11.38
N HIS A 232 3.50 -9.64 -10.04
CA HIS A 232 3.86 -8.38 -9.34
C HIS A 232 5.01 -8.59 -8.34
N GLY A 233 5.43 -7.52 -7.68
CA GLY A 233 6.38 -7.61 -6.55
C GLY A 233 5.74 -8.27 -5.34
N LEU A 234 6.56 -8.81 -4.44
CA LEU A 234 6.05 -9.44 -3.22
C LEU A 234 5.44 -8.44 -2.24
N GLY A 235 5.76 -7.14 -2.37
CA GLY A 235 5.20 -6.13 -1.48
C GLY A 235 5.85 -4.76 -1.64
N HIS A 236 5.34 -3.79 -0.87
CA HIS A 236 5.79 -2.41 -0.85
C HIS A 236 5.67 -1.81 0.55
N SER A 237 6.42 -0.75 0.82
CA SER A 237 6.22 0.02 2.04
C SER A 237 4.94 0.84 1.97
N VAL A 238 4.37 1.10 3.14
CA VAL A 238 3.26 2.03 3.34
C VAL A 238 3.66 3.10 4.35
N GLY A 239 2.94 4.20 4.35
CA GLY A 239 3.12 5.32 5.28
C GLY A 239 2.06 6.37 5.05
N LEU A 240 2.47 7.61 4.78
CA LEU A 240 1.56 8.69 4.34
C LEU A 240 1.00 8.40 2.95
N PHE A 241 1.72 7.63 2.13
CA PHE A 241 1.23 7.11 0.86
C PHE A 241 1.08 5.60 0.93
N ILE A 242 0.11 5.09 0.17
CA ILE A 242 -0.11 3.63 0.06
C ILE A 242 1.11 2.92 -0.54
N HIS A 243 1.79 3.53 -1.50
CA HIS A 243 2.97 2.98 -2.12
C HIS A 243 4.20 3.82 -1.79
N GLU A 244 5.03 3.35 -0.86
CA GLU A 244 6.32 3.93 -0.52
C GLU A 244 7.49 2.97 -0.83
N ASN A 245 8.71 3.43 -0.58
CA ASN A 245 9.92 2.62 -0.65
C ASN A 245 10.35 2.15 0.76
N PRO A 246 11.11 1.03 0.86
CA PRO A 246 11.48 0.12 -0.22
C PRO A 246 10.35 -0.80 -0.69
N ARG A 247 10.60 -1.58 -1.75
CA ARG A 247 9.67 -2.59 -2.28
C ARG A 247 10.29 -3.98 -2.23
N PHE A 248 9.51 -4.98 -1.88
CA PHE A 248 9.90 -6.37 -2.14
C PHE A 248 9.66 -6.70 -3.61
N SER A 249 10.71 -6.66 -4.42
CA SER A 249 10.64 -6.95 -5.85
C SER A 249 11.98 -7.45 -6.39
N PRO A 250 12.01 -8.15 -7.54
CA PRO A 250 13.26 -8.67 -8.11
C PRO A 250 14.31 -7.59 -8.44
N LYS A 251 13.89 -6.32 -8.54
CA LYS A 251 14.75 -5.20 -8.95
C LYS A 251 15.22 -4.33 -7.78
N CYS A 252 14.73 -4.58 -6.57
CA CYS A 252 15.04 -3.77 -5.40
C CYS A 252 16.15 -4.43 -4.58
N ASP A 253 17.32 -3.84 -4.54
CA ASP A 253 18.48 -4.29 -3.76
C ASP A 253 18.66 -3.53 -2.44
N ASP A 254 17.66 -2.73 -2.05
CA ASP A 254 17.64 -2.04 -0.76
C ASP A 254 17.74 -3.04 0.39
N ILE A 255 18.37 -2.58 1.47
CA ILE A 255 18.62 -3.39 2.66
C ILE A 255 17.60 -3.01 3.74
N LEU A 256 16.94 -4.01 4.30
CA LEU A 256 15.99 -3.84 5.39
C LEU A 256 16.64 -3.23 6.63
N LYS A 257 15.96 -2.27 7.23
CA LYS A 257 16.36 -1.56 8.46
C LYS A 257 15.21 -1.56 9.45
N PRO A 258 15.49 -1.53 10.77
CA PRO A 258 14.46 -1.37 11.78
C PRO A 258 13.61 -0.11 11.51
N GLY A 259 12.31 -0.19 11.77
CA GLY A 259 11.35 0.88 11.52
C GLY A 259 10.78 0.94 10.11
N MET A 260 11.26 0.13 9.17
CA MET A 260 10.59 -0.02 7.86
C MET A 260 9.29 -0.79 8.03
N VAL A 261 8.19 -0.28 7.43
CA VAL A 261 6.87 -0.92 7.41
C VAL A 261 6.56 -1.32 5.98
N ILE A 262 6.25 -2.61 5.75
CA ILE A 262 6.21 -3.17 4.40
C ILE A 262 5.18 -4.30 4.30
N THR A 263 4.48 -4.44 3.17
CA THR A 263 3.52 -5.53 2.90
C THR A 263 4.24 -6.80 2.47
N VAL A 264 3.59 -7.95 2.72
CA VAL A 264 4.03 -9.26 2.22
C VAL A 264 2.81 -9.95 1.61
N GLU A 265 2.68 -9.86 0.28
CA GLU A 265 1.44 -10.11 -0.46
C GLU A 265 1.63 -11.04 -1.68
N PRO A 266 2.21 -12.22 -1.55
CA PRO A 266 2.29 -13.12 -2.69
C PRO A 266 0.90 -13.48 -3.21
N GLY A 267 0.79 -13.67 -4.55
CA GLY A 267 -0.44 -14.10 -5.17
C GLY A 267 -0.21 -15.09 -6.31
N ILE A 268 -1.19 -15.93 -6.55
CA ILE A 268 -1.28 -16.81 -7.73
C ILE A 268 -2.58 -16.47 -8.44
N TYR A 269 -2.49 -16.05 -9.69
CA TYR A 269 -3.62 -15.65 -10.51
C TYR A 269 -3.69 -16.53 -11.75
N ILE A 270 -4.65 -17.46 -11.78
CA ILE A 270 -4.81 -18.44 -12.88
C ILE A 270 -5.83 -17.86 -13.87
N PRO A 271 -5.40 -17.41 -15.08
CA PRO A 271 -6.28 -16.71 -16.02
C PRO A 271 -7.55 -17.51 -16.32
N GLY A 272 -8.70 -16.85 -16.20
CA GLY A 272 -10.01 -17.43 -16.51
C GLY A 272 -10.52 -18.46 -15.48
N GLN A 273 -9.81 -18.65 -14.36
CA GLN A 273 -10.23 -19.57 -13.31
C GLN A 273 -10.45 -18.82 -11.98
N PHE A 274 -9.39 -18.56 -11.23
CA PHE A 274 -9.42 -17.85 -9.96
C PHE A 274 -8.04 -17.31 -9.58
N GLY A 275 -7.98 -16.47 -8.58
CA GLY A 275 -6.74 -16.03 -7.94
C GLY A 275 -6.83 -16.11 -6.43
N VAL A 276 -5.65 -16.10 -5.79
CA VAL A 276 -5.46 -16.05 -4.35
C VAL A 276 -4.37 -15.03 -4.06
N ARG A 277 -4.62 -14.10 -3.13
CA ARG A 277 -3.62 -13.25 -2.48
C ARG A 277 -3.83 -13.32 -0.97
N ILE A 278 -2.74 -13.42 -0.24
CA ILE A 278 -2.71 -13.35 1.22
C ILE A 278 -1.64 -12.34 1.59
N GLU A 279 -2.03 -11.32 2.32
CA GLU A 279 -1.18 -10.18 2.64
C GLU A 279 -1.24 -9.84 4.11
N ASP A 280 -0.08 -9.60 4.68
CA ASP A 280 0.09 -8.96 5.97
C ASP A 280 1.01 -7.75 5.85
N LEU A 281 0.76 -6.79 6.72
CA LEU A 281 1.63 -5.64 6.94
C LEU A 281 2.58 -5.93 8.12
N VAL A 282 3.87 -5.72 7.92
CA VAL A 282 4.90 -6.00 8.94
C VAL A 282 5.79 -4.78 9.17
N VAL A 283 6.27 -4.62 10.41
CA VAL A 283 7.35 -3.70 10.74
C VAL A 283 8.62 -4.48 11.02
N VAL A 284 9.74 -4.05 10.43
CA VAL A 284 11.07 -4.61 10.69
C VAL A 284 11.52 -4.17 12.08
N THR A 285 11.90 -5.11 12.95
CA THR A 285 12.43 -4.87 14.30
C THR A 285 13.96 -5.00 14.34
N GLU A 286 14.59 -4.82 15.50
CA GLU A 286 16.05 -4.96 15.64
C GLU A 286 16.59 -6.37 15.34
N ASP A 287 15.74 -7.40 15.50
CA ASP A 287 16.14 -8.82 15.40
C ASP A 287 15.26 -9.65 14.44
N GLY A 288 14.23 -9.05 13.84
CA GLY A 288 13.29 -9.74 12.95
C GLY A 288 12.20 -8.83 12.44
N TYR A 289 10.96 -9.21 12.66
CA TYR A 289 9.78 -8.41 12.31
C TYR A 289 8.66 -8.59 13.36
N ARG A 290 7.74 -7.62 13.39
CA ARG A 290 6.45 -7.70 14.08
C ARG A 290 5.34 -7.62 13.03
N ASN A 291 4.44 -8.60 13.02
CA ASN A 291 3.24 -8.54 12.19
C ASN A 291 2.24 -7.54 12.80
N LEU A 292 1.72 -6.64 11.98
CA LEU A 292 0.71 -5.65 12.36
C LEU A 292 -0.71 -6.14 12.05
N THR A 293 -0.86 -7.09 11.12
CA THR A 293 -2.15 -7.66 10.70
C THR A 293 -2.54 -8.81 11.62
N GLY A 294 -3.70 -8.71 12.25
CA GLY A 294 -4.21 -9.71 13.21
C GLY A 294 -5.18 -10.73 12.62
N SER A 295 -5.69 -10.52 11.41
CA SER A 295 -6.68 -11.37 10.76
C SER A 295 -6.17 -12.78 10.44
N GLU A 296 -7.01 -13.82 10.63
CA GLU A 296 -6.69 -15.22 10.32
C GLU A 296 -6.27 -15.40 8.84
N LYS A 297 -5.22 -16.20 8.64
CA LYS A 297 -4.69 -16.53 7.31
C LYS A 297 -5.03 -17.92 6.81
N LYS A 298 -5.53 -18.79 7.67
CA LYS A 298 -6.00 -20.09 7.20
C LYS A 298 -7.23 -19.93 6.33
N LEU A 299 -7.40 -20.82 5.37
CA LEU A 299 -8.55 -20.80 4.48
C LEU A 299 -9.85 -20.87 5.28
N ILE A 300 -10.69 -19.85 5.10
CA ILE A 300 -12.04 -19.79 5.65
C ILE A 300 -13.01 -20.21 4.55
N GLU A 301 -13.86 -21.17 4.85
CA GLU A 301 -14.98 -21.63 4.00
C GLU A 301 -16.29 -21.14 4.63
N ILE A 302 -17.08 -20.31 3.92
CA ILE A 302 -18.30 -19.63 4.37
C ILE A 302 -19.55 -20.32 3.80
#